data_2142c81580fd960e9fecc6adc52dfb88
#
_entry.id   2142c81580fd960e9fecc6adc52dfb88
#
_cell.length_a   1.000
_cell.length_b   1.000
_cell.length_c   1.000
_cell.angle_alpha   90.00
_cell.angle_beta   90.00
_cell.angle_gamma   90.00
#
_symmetry.space_group_name_H-M   'P 1'
#
loop_
_entity.id
_entity.type
_entity.pdbx_description
1 polymer ?
#
loop_
_entity_poly.entity_id
_entity_poly.type
_entity_poly.pdbx_seq_one_letter_code
_entity_poly.pdbx_strand_id
1 'polypeptide(L)'
;MSQQPWGGRFKEEPDPLIDRFTRSLAVDSRLFHEDITGSRAYAKALVGVGVLTRDEQAQIDGALAAIETDLTNHPFSSPPPLGEGRVAAPVAEDIHMFVEQRLIEKLGPLGGKLHTGRSRNDQVTLDLRLYVKAAGADLLTAIAALQSALVGRAREQIETVMPGYTHTQRAQPVLLAHHLLAYVEMLHRDHGRIKDAVKRADLSPLGAGALAGSGFPIDRQVSACSIAMIHLSRLCGEIVLWTSVEFSFATLPDGLASGSSMMPNKKNPCAAELVRAKSGRVAGDLVNLLMVLKGLPLAYNRDLQEDKEALFDAVDTTHDCLQVTATLVEGLRFDVDQMRAAAVTGYTLATELADYLSRKGMPFRDAHRVIGQLVASAAASNRSLESYSVGELSAFSPLFGADVAEHLTLEGALKSRDVLGGTAPSRVREALAHVET
;
A
#
# COMPACT_ATOMS: atom_id res chain seq x y z
N MET A 1 -14.99 -34.00 33.99
CA MET A 1 -15.13 -34.13 32.53
C MET A 1 -14.72 -32.79 31.92
N SER A 2 -13.84 -32.81 30.96
CA SER A 2 -13.36 -31.58 30.31
C SER A 2 -14.54 -30.74 29.82
N GLN A 3 -14.55 -29.43 30.13
CA GLN A 3 -15.61 -28.48 29.72
C GLN A 3 -15.48 -28.06 28.24
N GLN A 4 -14.50 -28.62 27.53
CA GLN A 4 -14.29 -28.26 26.12
C GLN A 4 -15.26 -29.00 25.19
N PRO A 5 -15.72 -28.40 24.08
CA PRO A 5 -16.69 -29.00 23.16
C PRO A 5 -16.26 -30.37 22.59
N TRP A 6 -14.94 -30.61 22.49
CA TRP A 6 -14.35 -31.89 22.03
C TRP A 6 -13.95 -32.81 23.17
N GLY A 7 -14.35 -32.53 24.44
CA GLY A 7 -13.88 -33.21 25.65
C GLY A 7 -14.33 -34.66 25.80
N GLY A 8 -15.23 -35.16 24.97
CA GLY A 8 -15.82 -36.53 25.17
C GLY A 8 -14.83 -37.69 25.14
N ARG A 9 -13.67 -37.57 24.50
CA ARG A 9 -12.61 -38.57 24.45
C ARG A 9 -11.54 -38.39 25.53
N PHE A 10 -11.37 -37.14 26.01
CA PHE A 10 -10.28 -36.81 26.93
C PHE A 10 -10.71 -36.95 28.39
N LYS A 11 -9.84 -37.55 29.20
CA LYS A 11 -10.10 -37.81 30.63
C LYS A 11 -9.46 -36.78 31.55
N GLU A 12 -8.54 -35.99 31.02
CA GLU A 12 -7.77 -34.97 31.74
C GLU A 12 -8.05 -33.59 31.18
N GLU A 13 -7.97 -32.57 32.04
CA GLU A 13 -8.00 -31.16 31.60
C GLU A 13 -6.70 -30.84 30.86
N PRO A 14 -6.72 -29.89 29.88
CA PRO A 14 -5.52 -29.46 29.18
C PRO A 14 -4.47 -28.89 30.15
N ASP A 15 -3.21 -29.15 29.88
CA ASP A 15 -2.11 -28.49 30.58
C ASP A 15 -2.24 -26.96 30.39
N PRO A 16 -2.18 -26.14 31.46
CA PRO A 16 -2.39 -24.69 31.39
C PRO A 16 -1.41 -23.97 30.46
N LEU A 17 -0.18 -24.49 30.31
CA LEU A 17 0.81 -23.91 29.39
C LEU A 17 0.41 -24.18 27.92
N ILE A 18 0.00 -25.43 27.64
CA ILE A 18 -0.44 -25.81 26.28
C ILE A 18 -1.73 -25.08 25.92
N ASP A 19 -2.70 -24.99 26.82
CA ASP A 19 -3.95 -24.27 26.63
C ASP A 19 -3.66 -22.77 26.29
N ARG A 20 -2.81 -22.11 27.07
CA ARG A 20 -2.38 -20.75 26.80
C ARG A 20 -1.65 -20.60 25.46
N PHE A 21 -0.76 -21.54 25.13
CA PHE A 21 0.05 -21.50 23.92
C PHE A 21 -0.79 -21.68 22.65
N THR A 22 -1.87 -22.45 22.73
CA THR A 22 -2.73 -22.75 21.57
C THR A 22 -3.88 -21.76 21.37
N ARG A 23 -4.11 -20.83 22.30
CA ARG A 23 -5.17 -19.82 22.19
C ARG A 23 -4.84 -18.77 21.13
N SER A 24 -5.82 -18.43 20.30
CA SER A 24 -5.72 -17.40 19.25
C SER A 24 -6.70 -16.24 19.44
N LEU A 25 -7.57 -16.27 20.45
CA LEU A 25 -8.62 -15.25 20.64
C LEU A 25 -8.09 -13.82 20.66
N ALA A 26 -6.89 -13.58 21.19
CA ALA A 26 -6.28 -12.26 21.21
C ALA A 26 -6.00 -11.69 19.80
N VAL A 27 -5.77 -12.56 18.83
CA VAL A 27 -5.47 -12.20 17.42
C VAL A 27 -6.74 -12.27 16.58
N ASP A 28 -7.46 -13.39 16.64
CA ASP A 28 -8.59 -13.66 15.76
C ASP A 28 -9.92 -13.04 16.22
N SER A 29 -9.95 -12.43 17.41
CA SER A 29 -11.12 -11.69 17.90
C SER A 29 -11.63 -10.65 16.91
N ARG A 30 -10.78 -10.09 16.07
CA ARG A 30 -11.16 -9.12 15.02
C ARG A 30 -12.03 -9.71 13.89
N LEU A 31 -12.08 -11.06 13.78
CA LEU A 31 -12.89 -11.76 12.79
C LEU A 31 -14.35 -12.00 13.22
N PHE A 32 -14.81 -11.41 14.33
CA PHE A 32 -16.16 -11.67 14.84
C PHE A 32 -17.27 -11.29 13.85
N HIS A 33 -17.09 -10.23 13.06
CA HIS A 33 -18.03 -9.84 12.00
C HIS A 33 -18.12 -10.89 10.90
N GLU A 34 -16.98 -11.41 10.47
CA GLU A 34 -16.86 -12.43 9.44
C GLU A 34 -17.47 -13.74 9.92
N ASP A 35 -17.15 -14.18 11.15
CA ASP A 35 -17.70 -15.38 11.76
C ASP A 35 -19.23 -15.31 11.88
N ILE A 36 -19.76 -14.19 12.37
CA ILE A 36 -21.20 -13.98 12.49
C ILE A 36 -21.85 -13.96 11.12
N THR A 37 -21.28 -13.29 10.14
CA THR A 37 -21.77 -13.24 8.75
C THR A 37 -21.83 -14.63 8.14
N GLY A 38 -20.74 -15.40 8.26
CA GLY A 38 -20.67 -16.80 7.81
C GLY A 38 -21.67 -17.70 8.53
N SER A 39 -21.80 -17.56 9.84
CA SER A 39 -22.74 -18.32 10.68
C SER A 39 -24.20 -18.04 10.33
N ARG A 40 -24.59 -16.78 10.04
CA ARG A 40 -25.93 -16.42 9.59
C ARG A 40 -26.26 -17.01 8.22
N ALA A 41 -25.30 -17.01 7.29
CA ALA A 41 -25.45 -17.65 5.99
C ALA A 41 -25.61 -19.19 6.13
N TYR A 42 -24.82 -19.79 7.02
CA TYR A 42 -24.87 -21.22 7.27
C TYR A 42 -26.20 -21.65 7.92
N ALA A 43 -26.73 -20.89 8.88
CA ALA A 43 -28.06 -21.13 9.46
C ALA A 43 -29.16 -21.20 8.40
N LYS A 44 -29.12 -20.32 7.37
CA LYS A 44 -30.04 -20.39 6.23
C LYS A 44 -29.88 -21.67 5.40
N ALA A 45 -28.65 -22.10 5.19
CA ALA A 45 -28.39 -23.36 4.48
C ALA A 45 -28.91 -24.59 5.26
N LEU A 46 -28.81 -24.58 6.58
CA LEU A 46 -29.33 -25.65 7.44
C LEU A 46 -30.87 -25.77 7.41
N VAL A 47 -31.58 -24.69 7.12
CA VAL A 47 -33.04 -24.74 6.83
C VAL A 47 -33.31 -25.50 5.53
N GLY A 48 -32.49 -25.25 4.50
CA GLY A 48 -32.64 -25.93 3.20
C GLY A 48 -32.48 -27.45 3.27
N VAL A 49 -31.70 -27.94 4.22
CA VAL A 49 -31.46 -29.39 4.44
C VAL A 49 -32.29 -29.97 5.60
N GLY A 50 -33.20 -29.18 6.20
CA GLY A 50 -34.15 -29.66 7.22
C GLY A 50 -33.57 -29.84 8.64
N VAL A 51 -32.36 -29.33 8.92
CA VAL A 51 -31.75 -29.35 10.27
C VAL A 51 -32.36 -28.28 11.17
N LEU A 52 -32.69 -27.13 10.59
CA LEU A 52 -33.37 -26.03 11.27
C LEU A 52 -34.72 -25.75 10.62
N THR A 53 -35.69 -25.34 11.44
CA THR A 53 -36.91 -24.69 10.94
C THR A 53 -36.63 -23.23 10.64
N ARG A 54 -37.54 -22.54 9.92
CA ARG A 54 -37.44 -21.09 9.67
C ARG A 54 -37.50 -20.28 10.95
N ASP A 55 -38.29 -20.71 11.95
CA ASP A 55 -38.43 -20.03 13.23
C ASP A 55 -37.14 -20.21 14.08
N GLU A 56 -36.54 -21.40 14.07
CA GLU A 56 -35.23 -21.63 14.73
C GLU A 56 -34.12 -20.80 14.06
N GLN A 57 -34.11 -20.71 12.74
CA GLN A 57 -33.14 -19.86 12.02
C GLN A 57 -33.33 -18.38 12.36
N ALA A 58 -34.57 -17.90 12.47
CA ALA A 58 -34.84 -16.51 12.86
C ALA A 58 -34.37 -16.20 14.28
N GLN A 59 -34.53 -17.15 15.23
CA GLN A 59 -34.00 -17.01 16.59
C GLN A 59 -32.48 -16.97 16.62
N ILE A 60 -31.82 -17.83 15.86
CA ILE A 60 -30.36 -17.86 15.72
C ILE A 60 -29.87 -16.54 15.12
N ASP A 61 -30.50 -16.05 14.04
CA ASP A 61 -30.15 -14.79 13.38
C ASP A 61 -30.26 -13.60 14.34
N GLY A 62 -31.34 -13.52 15.12
CA GLY A 62 -31.54 -12.48 16.12
C GLY A 62 -30.50 -12.54 17.26
N ALA A 63 -30.16 -13.73 17.72
CA ALA A 63 -29.14 -13.91 18.77
C ALA A 63 -27.74 -13.56 18.26
N LEU A 64 -27.38 -13.93 17.03
CA LEU A 64 -26.11 -13.54 16.40
C LEU A 64 -26.01 -12.03 16.21
N ALA A 65 -27.08 -11.37 15.77
CA ALA A 65 -27.12 -9.91 15.66
C ALA A 65 -26.93 -9.20 17.01
N ALA A 66 -27.49 -9.75 18.08
CA ALA A 66 -27.29 -9.22 19.43
C ALA A 66 -25.86 -9.42 19.93
N ILE A 67 -25.20 -10.55 19.59
CA ILE A 67 -23.79 -10.82 19.92
C ILE A 67 -22.91 -9.85 19.13
N GLU A 68 -23.17 -9.61 17.86
CA GLU A 68 -22.45 -8.66 17.00
C GLU A 68 -22.51 -7.23 17.58
N THR A 69 -23.71 -6.79 17.99
CA THR A 69 -23.90 -5.48 18.61
C THR A 69 -23.14 -5.36 19.92
N ASP A 70 -23.15 -6.40 20.75
CA ASP A 70 -22.43 -6.43 22.03
C ASP A 70 -20.91 -6.33 21.81
N LEU A 71 -20.36 -7.11 20.89
CA LEU A 71 -18.92 -7.09 20.55
C LEU A 71 -18.47 -5.78 19.89
N THR A 72 -19.33 -5.15 19.11
CA THR A 72 -19.04 -3.84 18.51
C THR A 72 -18.98 -2.75 19.58
N ASN A 73 -19.89 -2.78 20.56
CA ASN A 73 -19.95 -1.78 21.61
C ASN A 73 -18.94 -2.03 22.73
N HIS A 74 -18.56 -3.28 22.96
CA HIS A 74 -17.63 -3.72 23.98
C HIS A 74 -16.55 -4.60 23.35
N PRO A 75 -15.64 -4.03 22.55
CA PRO A 75 -14.58 -4.79 21.90
C PRO A 75 -13.69 -5.44 22.94
N PHE A 76 -13.08 -6.57 22.57
CA PHE A 76 -12.14 -7.26 23.45
C PHE A 76 -11.08 -6.27 23.92
N SER A 77 -11.06 -5.98 25.24
CA SER A 77 -9.94 -5.27 25.84
C SER A 77 -8.69 -6.17 25.69
N SER A 78 -7.56 -5.55 25.38
CA SER A 78 -6.27 -6.24 25.26
C SER A 78 -6.11 -7.29 26.34
N PRO A 79 -5.51 -8.47 26.05
CA PRO A 79 -5.33 -9.50 27.07
C PRO A 79 -4.64 -8.91 28.30
N PRO A 80 -5.04 -9.27 29.52
CA PRO A 80 -4.41 -8.77 30.72
C PRO A 80 -2.91 -9.08 30.69
N PRO A 81 -2.04 -8.17 31.19
CA PRO A 81 -0.61 -8.42 31.25
C PRO A 81 -0.34 -9.71 32.03
N LEU A 82 0.63 -10.47 31.55
CA LEU A 82 1.09 -11.72 32.18
C LEU A 82 1.46 -11.42 33.65
N GLY A 83 0.66 -11.83 34.63
CA GLY A 83 1.14 -11.78 36.00
C GLY A 83 0.17 -11.68 37.17
N GLU A 84 -1.15 -11.65 37.04
CA GLU A 84 -2.00 -11.64 38.25
C GLU A 84 -3.10 -12.70 38.21
N GLY A 85 -3.04 -13.60 39.21
CA GLY A 85 -3.96 -14.70 39.44
C GLY A 85 -5.38 -14.27 39.77
N ARG A 86 -6.17 -14.02 38.72
CA ARG A 86 -7.63 -14.10 38.80
C ARG A 86 -8.07 -15.25 37.91
N VAL A 87 -8.76 -16.22 38.53
CA VAL A 87 -9.52 -17.24 37.81
C VAL A 87 -10.62 -16.54 37.04
N ALA A 88 -10.29 -16.13 35.82
CA ALA A 88 -11.29 -15.66 34.86
C ALA A 88 -12.11 -16.87 34.39
N ALA A 89 -13.39 -16.65 34.07
CA ALA A 89 -14.26 -17.61 33.39
C ALA A 89 -13.53 -18.28 32.22
N PRO A 90 -13.88 -19.51 31.80
CA PRO A 90 -13.18 -20.26 30.78
C PRO A 90 -13.09 -19.37 29.52
N VAL A 91 -11.91 -18.86 29.25
CA VAL A 91 -11.66 -18.00 28.09
C VAL A 91 -11.70 -18.94 26.87
N ALA A 92 -12.55 -18.61 25.90
CA ALA A 92 -12.63 -19.35 24.65
C ALA A 92 -11.24 -19.45 23.97
N GLU A 93 -11.00 -20.53 23.26
CA GLU A 93 -9.74 -20.76 22.56
C GLU A 93 -9.55 -19.79 21.40
N ASP A 94 -10.63 -19.56 20.65
CA ASP A 94 -10.70 -18.70 19.48
C ASP A 94 -12.03 -17.91 19.45
N ILE A 95 -12.15 -16.97 18.51
CA ILE A 95 -13.37 -16.18 18.32
C ILE A 95 -14.59 -17.03 17.96
N HIS A 96 -14.38 -18.08 17.20
CA HIS A 96 -15.43 -18.97 16.75
C HIS A 96 -16.06 -19.75 17.93
N MET A 97 -15.23 -20.24 18.85
CA MET A 97 -15.70 -20.85 20.10
C MET A 97 -16.41 -19.82 20.97
N PHE A 98 -15.90 -18.60 21.03
CA PHE A 98 -16.51 -17.51 21.81
C PHE A 98 -17.93 -17.22 21.32
N VAL A 99 -18.12 -17.01 20.00
CA VAL A 99 -19.42 -16.75 19.40
C VAL A 99 -20.37 -17.93 19.60
N GLU A 100 -19.90 -19.18 19.42
CA GLU A 100 -20.68 -20.38 19.64
C GLU A 100 -21.13 -20.50 21.11
N GLN A 101 -20.27 -20.27 22.09
CA GLN A 101 -20.61 -20.27 23.52
C GLN A 101 -21.64 -19.21 23.84
N ARG A 102 -21.48 -17.98 23.36
CA ARG A 102 -22.47 -16.89 23.53
C ARG A 102 -23.81 -17.24 22.92
N LEU A 103 -23.82 -17.92 21.77
CA LEU A 103 -25.04 -18.37 21.11
C LEU A 103 -25.75 -19.44 21.95
N ILE A 104 -25.01 -20.41 22.50
CA ILE A 104 -25.54 -21.46 23.38
C ILE A 104 -26.04 -20.86 24.70
N GLU A 105 -25.36 -19.89 25.27
CA GLU A 105 -25.82 -19.16 26.49
C GLU A 105 -27.19 -18.49 26.25
N LYS A 106 -27.42 -17.92 25.07
CA LYS A 106 -28.68 -17.24 24.72
C LYS A 106 -29.82 -18.18 24.34
N LEU A 107 -29.53 -19.26 23.64
CA LEU A 107 -30.53 -20.13 23.00
C LEU A 107 -30.54 -21.58 23.49
N GLY A 108 -29.66 -21.94 24.44
CA GLY A 108 -29.54 -23.30 24.93
C GLY A 108 -29.18 -24.30 23.81
N PRO A 109 -29.80 -25.49 23.80
CA PRO A 109 -29.50 -26.53 22.80
C PRO A 109 -29.69 -26.08 21.34
N LEU A 110 -30.55 -25.08 21.07
CA LEU A 110 -30.77 -24.57 19.73
C LEU A 110 -29.49 -23.92 19.17
N GLY A 111 -28.73 -23.21 20.02
CA GLY A 111 -27.46 -22.61 19.61
C GLY A 111 -26.47 -23.66 19.10
N GLY A 112 -26.41 -24.83 19.75
CA GLY A 112 -25.54 -25.94 19.35
C GLY A 112 -25.89 -26.58 18.01
N LYS A 113 -27.13 -26.46 17.51
CA LYS A 113 -27.50 -26.97 16.18
C LYS A 113 -26.74 -26.29 15.05
N LEU A 114 -26.28 -25.05 15.24
CA LEU A 114 -25.55 -24.30 14.21
C LEU A 114 -24.26 -24.99 13.76
N HIS A 115 -23.61 -25.76 14.63
CA HIS A 115 -22.38 -26.49 14.30
C HIS A 115 -22.60 -27.76 13.48
N THR A 116 -23.86 -28.17 13.22
CA THR A 116 -24.17 -29.42 12.51
C THR A 116 -23.58 -29.45 11.12
N GLY A 117 -22.68 -30.41 10.85
CA GLY A 117 -22.05 -30.60 9.54
C GLY A 117 -20.95 -29.58 9.19
N ARG A 118 -20.62 -28.64 10.08
CA ARG A 118 -19.56 -27.67 9.93
C ARG A 118 -18.28 -28.15 10.64
N SER A 119 -17.13 -27.89 10.05
CA SER A 119 -15.84 -28.05 10.71
C SER A 119 -15.30 -26.65 11.10
N ARG A 120 -14.54 -26.58 12.18
CA ARG A 120 -13.80 -25.36 12.52
C ARG A 120 -12.88 -24.94 11.37
N ASN A 121 -12.35 -25.89 10.60
CA ASN A 121 -11.41 -25.64 9.51
C ASN A 121 -12.05 -24.86 8.34
N ASP A 122 -13.25 -25.22 7.89
CA ASP A 122 -13.95 -24.51 6.81
C ASP A 122 -14.54 -23.20 7.30
N GLN A 123 -14.92 -23.09 8.57
CA GLN A 123 -15.37 -21.86 9.21
C GLN A 123 -14.25 -20.81 9.24
N VAL A 124 -13.11 -21.12 9.85
CA VAL A 124 -11.95 -20.20 9.95
C VAL A 124 -11.50 -19.73 8.57
N THR A 125 -11.47 -20.66 7.60
CA THR A 125 -11.07 -20.32 6.22
C THR A 125 -12.07 -19.38 5.54
N LEU A 126 -13.38 -19.56 5.78
CA LEU A 126 -14.39 -18.64 5.26
C LEU A 126 -14.21 -17.24 5.83
N ASP A 127 -14.04 -17.15 7.15
CA ASP A 127 -13.96 -15.87 7.84
C ASP A 127 -12.75 -15.07 7.38
N LEU A 128 -11.60 -15.74 7.22
CA LEU A 128 -10.41 -15.11 6.67
C LEU A 128 -10.61 -14.61 5.23
N ARG A 129 -11.38 -15.33 4.40
CA ARG A 129 -11.72 -14.87 3.04
C ARG A 129 -12.67 -13.68 3.05
N LEU A 130 -13.63 -13.65 3.94
CA LEU A 130 -14.53 -12.49 4.12
C LEU A 130 -13.73 -11.26 4.57
N TYR A 131 -12.81 -11.44 5.53
CA TYR A 131 -11.88 -10.39 5.95
C TYR A 131 -11.03 -9.87 4.79
N VAL A 132 -10.42 -10.74 4.00
CA VAL A 132 -9.61 -10.36 2.82
C VAL A 132 -10.44 -9.53 1.82
N LYS A 133 -11.71 -9.85 1.65
CA LYS A 133 -12.61 -9.06 0.77
C LYS A 133 -12.91 -7.67 1.34
N ALA A 134 -13.23 -7.57 2.62
CA ALA A 134 -13.51 -6.30 3.28
C ALA A 134 -12.26 -5.41 3.32
N ALA A 135 -11.15 -5.93 3.84
CA ALA A 135 -9.87 -5.23 3.89
C ALA A 135 -9.35 -4.82 2.50
N GLY A 136 -9.58 -5.66 1.49
CA GLY A 136 -9.26 -5.33 0.10
C GLY A 136 -10.05 -4.13 -0.42
N ALA A 137 -11.33 -4.01 -0.08
CA ALA A 137 -12.15 -2.85 -0.46
C ALA A 137 -11.64 -1.56 0.19
N ASP A 138 -11.25 -1.62 1.46
CA ASP A 138 -10.67 -0.47 2.19
C ASP A 138 -9.33 -0.05 1.58
N LEU A 139 -8.46 -1.01 1.25
CA LEU A 139 -7.20 -0.73 0.56
C LEU A 139 -7.41 -0.09 -0.82
N LEU A 140 -8.39 -0.56 -1.61
CA LEU A 140 -8.73 0.04 -2.90
C LEU A 140 -9.18 1.49 -2.73
N THR A 141 -9.99 1.77 -1.71
CA THR A 141 -10.43 3.14 -1.38
C THR A 141 -9.24 4.02 -0.98
N ALA A 142 -8.32 3.52 -0.16
CA ALA A 142 -7.13 4.25 0.26
C ALA A 142 -6.16 4.52 -0.91
N ILE A 143 -5.99 3.57 -1.83
CA ILE A 143 -5.22 3.77 -3.06
C ILE A 143 -5.85 4.86 -3.92
N ALA A 144 -7.17 4.84 -4.12
CA ALA A 144 -7.88 5.84 -4.91
C ALA A 144 -7.75 7.25 -4.29
N ALA A 145 -7.79 7.36 -2.96
CA ALA A 145 -7.57 8.64 -2.27
C ALA A 145 -6.16 9.19 -2.53
N LEU A 146 -5.12 8.36 -2.44
CA LEU A 146 -3.76 8.78 -2.76
C LEU A 146 -3.59 9.14 -4.24
N GLN A 147 -4.20 8.40 -5.16
CA GLN A 147 -4.19 8.75 -6.59
C GLN A 147 -4.85 10.12 -6.80
N SER A 148 -5.99 10.39 -6.18
CA SER A 148 -6.68 11.68 -6.26
C SER A 148 -5.82 12.83 -5.74
N ALA A 149 -5.12 12.63 -4.63
CA ALA A 149 -4.19 13.62 -4.07
C ALA A 149 -3.04 13.93 -5.06
N LEU A 150 -2.42 12.91 -5.64
CA LEU A 150 -1.34 13.06 -6.63
C LEU A 150 -1.83 13.76 -7.91
N VAL A 151 -3.00 13.39 -8.42
CA VAL A 151 -3.63 14.01 -9.60
C VAL A 151 -3.96 15.48 -9.32
N GLY A 152 -4.54 15.78 -8.15
CA GLY A 152 -4.81 17.15 -7.72
C GLY A 152 -3.55 18.01 -7.71
N ARG A 153 -2.48 17.51 -7.11
CA ARG A 153 -1.17 18.21 -7.07
C ARG A 153 -0.56 18.33 -8.48
N ALA A 154 -0.64 17.31 -9.31
CA ALA A 154 -0.16 17.35 -10.69
C ALA A 154 -0.89 18.43 -11.52
N ARG A 155 -2.21 18.59 -11.32
CA ARG A 155 -3.01 19.61 -11.99
C ARG A 155 -2.60 21.03 -11.57
N GLU A 156 -2.42 21.26 -10.27
CA GLU A 156 -1.97 22.55 -9.75
C GLU A 156 -0.56 22.91 -10.22
N GLN A 157 0.28 21.94 -10.44
CA GLN A 157 1.70 22.10 -10.77
C GLN A 157 2.02 21.76 -12.23
N ILE A 158 1.04 21.88 -13.13
CA ILE A 158 1.16 21.43 -14.53
C ILE A 158 2.26 22.13 -15.32
N GLU A 159 2.64 23.34 -14.95
CA GLU A 159 3.68 24.13 -15.61
C GLU A 159 5.00 24.19 -14.80
N THR A 160 5.02 23.57 -13.62
CA THR A 160 6.19 23.59 -12.75
C THR A 160 7.29 22.72 -13.30
N VAL A 161 8.43 23.33 -13.62
CA VAL A 161 9.62 22.67 -14.14
C VAL A 161 10.55 22.31 -13.00
N MET A 162 11.05 21.09 -13.01
CA MET A 162 12.08 20.61 -12.09
C MET A 162 13.19 19.85 -12.83
N PRO A 163 14.39 19.70 -12.26
CA PRO A 163 15.38 18.80 -12.83
C PRO A 163 14.93 17.34 -12.60
N GLY A 164 14.93 16.54 -13.64
CA GLY A 164 14.92 15.10 -13.54
C GLY A 164 16.30 14.60 -13.11
N TYR A 165 16.33 13.51 -12.35
CA TYR A 165 17.58 12.95 -11.80
C TYR A 165 17.82 11.53 -12.28
N THR A 166 19.08 11.23 -12.58
CA THR A 166 19.63 9.88 -12.69
C THR A 166 20.91 9.82 -11.88
N HIS A 167 21.15 8.73 -11.14
CA HIS A 167 22.34 8.59 -10.27
C HIS A 167 22.50 9.75 -9.27
N THR A 168 21.37 10.34 -8.80
CA THR A 168 21.33 11.56 -7.99
C THR A 168 22.01 12.80 -8.63
N GLN A 169 22.29 12.72 -9.93
CA GLN A 169 22.80 13.83 -10.73
C GLN A 169 21.66 14.45 -11.57
N ARG A 170 21.68 15.77 -11.73
CA ARG A 170 20.72 16.47 -12.58
C ARG A 170 20.88 16.00 -14.03
N ALA A 171 19.80 15.57 -14.67
CA ALA A 171 19.82 15.01 -16.00
C ALA A 171 19.13 15.96 -17.01
N GLN A 172 17.83 16.01 -17.03
CA GLN A 172 17.03 16.78 -17.98
C GLN A 172 15.90 17.51 -17.26
N PRO A 173 15.43 18.67 -17.79
CA PRO A 173 14.21 19.29 -17.26
C PRO A 173 12.99 18.41 -17.49
N VAL A 174 12.14 18.30 -16.47
CA VAL A 174 10.86 17.59 -16.53
C VAL A 174 9.78 18.42 -15.85
N LEU A 175 8.51 18.16 -16.17
CA LEU A 175 7.42 18.75 -15.42
C LEU A 175 7.18 17.98 -14.12
N LEU A 176 6.95 18.69 -13.03
CA LEU A 176 6.59 18.08 -11.75
C LEU A 176 5.32 17.23 -11.91
N ALA A 177 4.32 17.70 -12.65
CA ALA A 177 3.12 16.95 -12.95
C ALA A 177 3.42 15.60 -13.64
N HIS A 178 4.35 15.57 -14.62
CA HIS A 178 4.80 14.33 -15.25
C HIS A 178 5.39 13.36 -14.24
N HIS A 179 6.21 13.85 -13.32
CA HIS A 179 6.84 13.06 -12.28
C HIS A 179 5.81 12.45 -11.30
N LEU A 180 4.83 13.26 -10.85
CA LEU A 180 3.76 12.80 -9.95
C LEU A 180 2.86 11.76 -10.62
N LEU A 181 2.52 11.92 -11.91
CA LEU A 181 1.72 10.96 -12.66
C LEU A 181 2.38 9.60 -12.81
N ALA A 182 3.71 9.51 -12.78
CA ALA A 182 4.41 8.22 -12.76
C ALA A 182 4.04 7.38 -11.50
N TYR A 183 3.82 8.02 -10.36
CA TYR A 183 3.33 7.34 -9.15
C TYR A 183 1.86 6.95 -9.26
N VAL A 184 1.02 7.76 -9.90
CA VAL A 184 -0.38 7.38 -10.19
C VAL A 184 -0.44 6.10 -11.01
N GLU A 185 0.42 5.94 -12.01
CA GLU A 185 0.54 4.74 -12.82
C GLU A 185 1.02 3.52 -12.01
N MET A 186 1.90 3.70 -11.02
CA MET A 186 2.30 2.62 -10.11
C MET A 186 1.12 2.17 -9.25
N LEU A 187 0.39 3.13 -8.66
CA LEU A 187 -0.78 2.88 -7.83
C LEU A 187 -1.94 2.26 -8.63
N HIS A 188 -2.11 2.63 -9.90
CA HIS A 188 -3.09 1.99 -10.77
C HIS A 188 -2.82 0.48 -10.91
N ARG A 189 -1.56 0.09 -11.09
CA ARG A 189 -1.18 -1.32 -11.11
C ARG A 189 -1.36 -2.00 -9.75
N ASP A 190 -1.14 -1.29 -8.64
CA ASP A 190 -1.38 -1.82 -7.28
C ASP A 190 -2.87 -2.03 -7.03
N HIS A 191 -3.72 -1.10 -7.46
CA HIS A 191 -5.17 -1.26 -7.45
C HIS A 191 -5.61 -2.54 -8.17
N GLY A 192 -5.06 -2.80 -9.37
CA GLY A 192 -5.31 -4.04 -10.11
C GLY A 192 -4.89 -5.31 -9.35
N ARG A 193 -3.74 -5.27 -8.65
CA ARG A 193 -3.25 -6.40 -7.82
C ARG A 193 -4.18 -6.70 -6.64
N ILE A 194 -4.61 -5.67 -5.92
CA ILE A 194 -5.55 -5.84 -4.80
C ILE A 194 -6.90 -6.35 -5.31
N LYS A 195 -7.42 -5.80 -6.40
CA LYS A 195 -8.67 -6.26 -7.02
C LYS A 195 -8.61 -7.73 -7.44
N ASP A 196 -7.48 -8.18 -8.02
CA ASP A 196 -7.28 -9.59 -8.38
C ASP A 196 -7.21 -10.48 -7.12
N ALA A 197 -6.55 -10.02 -6.05
CA ALA A 197 -6.50 -10.75 -4.78
C ALA A 197 -7.90 -10.93 -4.17
N VAL A 198 -8.70 -9.87 -4.13
CA VAL A 198 -10.11 -9.90 -3.67
C VAL A 198 -10.95 -10.88 -4.51
N LYS A 199 -10.83 -10.84 -5.83
CA LYS A 199 -11.53 -11.77 -6.73
C LYS A 199 -11.18 -13.23 -6.45
N ARG A 200 -9.94 -13.53 -6.12
CA ARG A 200 -9.49 -14.90 -5.79
C ARG A 200 -9.93 -15.35 -4.41
N ALA A 201 -10.17 -14.43 -3.48
CA ALA A 201 -10.75 -14.71 -2.18
C ALA A 201 -12.25 -15.02 -2.27
N ASP A 202 -12.94 -14.65 -3.35
CA ASP A 202 -14.39 -14.78 -3.51
C ASP A 202 -14.83 -16.20 -3.90
N LEU A 203 -14.39 -17.18 -3.10
CA LEU A 203 -14.78 -18.60 -3.19
C LEU A 203 -15.03 -19.12 -1.78
N SER A 204 -16.29 -19.48 -1.47
CA SER A 204 -16.64 -20.00 -0.14
C SER A 204 -16.10 -21.42 0.05
N PRO A 205 -15.33 -21.71 1.12
CA PRO A 205 -14.96 -23.07 1.51
C PRO A 205 -16.00 -23.75 2.37
N LEU A 206 -17.04 -23.03 2.83
CA LEU A 206 -18.03 -23.53 3.76
C LEU A 206 -18.78 -24.73 3.17
N GLY A 207 -18.85 -25.81 3.94
CA GLY A 207 -19.36 -27.10 3.48
C GLY A 207 -18.26 -28.09 3.02
N ALA A 208 -17.01 -27.64 2.95
CA ALA A 208 -15.87 -28.50 2.62
C ALA A 208 -15.45 -29.42 3.80
N GLY A 209 -15.89 -29.12 5.00
CA GLY A 209 -15.51 -29.87 6.19
C GLY A 209 -14.01 -29.80 6.49
N ALA A 210 -13.45 -30.88 7.04
CA ALA A 210 -12.05 -30.90 7.48
C ALA A 210 -11.00 -31.07 6.37
N LEU A 211 -11.37 -31.51 5.14
CA LEU A 211 -10.39 -32.01 4.16
C LEU A 211 -10.59 -31.60 2.70
N ALA A 212 -11.63 -30.89 2.35
CA ALA A 212 -11.91 -30.61 0.94
C ALA A 212 -11.31 -29.28 0.48
N GLY A 213 -10.01 -29.25 0.35
CA GLY A 213 -9.32 -28.26 -0.47
C GLY A 213 -9.21 -26.85 0.12
N SER A 214 -8.15 -26.57 0.83
CA SER A 214 -7.77 -25.20 1.13
C SER A 214 -6.96 -24.60 -0.02
N GLY A 215 -7.59 -23.73 -0.79
CA GLY A 215 -6.87 -22.81 -1.68
C GLY A 215 -6.78 -21.47 -0.98
N PHE A 216 -5.77 -21.25 -0.12
CA PHE A 216 -5.61 -19.99 0.59
C PHE A 216 -5.25 -18.85 -0.38
N PRO A 217 -6.04 -17.76 -0.47
CA PRO A 217 -5.69 -16.56 -1.23
C PRO A 217 -4.77 -15.60 -0.46
N ILE A 218 -4.36 -15.94 0.75
CA ILE A 218 -3.65 -15.11 1.73
C ILE A 218 -2.34 -14.56 1.18
N ASP A 219 -1.53 -15.40 0.54
CA ASP A 219 -0.23 -15.05 -0.04
C ASP A 219 -0.31 -13.87 -1.03
N ARG A 220 -1.38 -13.76 -1.81
CA ARG A 220 -1.50 -12.76 -2.87
C ARG A 220 -1.89 -11.38 -2.36
N GLN A 221 -2.64 -11.26 -1.32
CA GLN A 221 -2.97 -9.95 -0.76
C GLN A 221 -1.76 -9.33 -0.07
N VAL A 222 -1.02 -10.08 0.71
CA VAL A 222 0.20 -9.60 1.36
C VAL A 222 1.30 -9.31 0.34
N SER A 223 1.42 -10.10 -0.74
CA SER A 223 2.30 -9.78 -1.87
C SER A 223 1.93 -8.46 -2.52
N ALA A 224 0.63 -8.18 -2.73
CA ALA A 224 0.16 -6.91 -3.29
C ALA A 224 0.46 -5.75 -2.34
N CYS A 225 0.22 -5.89 -1.04
CA CYS A 225 0.59 -4.92 -0.01
C CYS A 225 2.10 -4.63 -0.01
N SER A 226 2.93 -5.66 -0.09
CA SER A 226 4.40 -5.51 -0.12
C SER A 226 4.86 -4.71 -1.32
N ILE A 227 4.30 -4.92 -2.52
CA ILE A 227 4.63 -4.15 -3.73
C ILE A 227 4.14 -2.69 -3.60
N ALA A 228 2.93 -2.47 -3.11
CA ALA A 228 2.39 -1.14 -2.87
C ALA A 228 3.29 -0.37 -1.88
N MET A 229 3.72 -1.01 -0.80
CA MET A 229 4.63 -0.41 0.19
C MET A 229 6.00 -0.04 -0.39
N ILE A 230 6.52 -0.78 -1.39
CA ILE A 230 7.73 -0.40 -2.11
C ILE A 230 7.51 0.89 -2.91
N HIS A 231 6.36 1.05 -3.56
CA HIS A 231 6.02 2.28 -4.29
C HIS A 231 5.87 3.48 -3.32
N LEU A 232 5.19 3.29 -2.20
CA LEU A 232 5.10 4.31 -1.14
C LEU A 232 6.49 4.67 -0.57
N SER A 233 7.36 3.69 -0.36
CA SER A 233 8.73 3.91 0.11
C SER A 233 9.53 4.80 -0.85
N ARG A 234 9.37 4.63 -2.17
CA ARG A 234 10.01 5.48 -3.18
C ARG A 234 9.48 6.90 -3.14
N LEU A 235 8.16 7.08 -3.17
CA LEU A 235 7.52 8.40 -3.09
C LEU A 235 7.92 9.15 -1.81
N CYS A 236 7.85 8.49 -0.66
CA CYS A 236 8.25 9.07 0.61
C CYS A 236 9.75 9.35 0.68
N GLY A 237 10.58 8.55 0.02
CA GLY A 237 12.00 8.82 -0.16
C GLY A 237 12.26 10.14 -0.91
N GLU A 238 11.50 10.42 -1.96
CA GLU A 238 11.57 11.70 -2.68
C GLU A 238 11.05 12.87 -1.84
N ILE A 239 9.95 12.70 -1.09
CA ILE A 239 9.45 13.73 -0.17
C ILE A 239 10.53 14.11 0.85
N VAL A 240 11.24 13.13 1.42
CA VAL A 240 12.37 13.38 2.33
C VAL A 240 13.47 14.21 1.66
N LEU A 241 13.86 13.86 0.44
CA LEU A 241 14.85 14.62 -0.33
C LEU A 241 14.37 16.04 -0.66
N TRP A 242 13.15 16.18 -1.19
CA TRP A 242 12.61 17.49 -1.59
C TRP A 242 12.44 18.47 -0.43
N THR A 243 12.20 17.95 0.79
CA THR A 243 12.06 18.79 1.99
C THR A 243 13.37 19.03 2.73
N SER A 244 14.49 18.48 2.25
CA SER A 244 15.82 18.79 2.80
C SER A 244 16.27 20.20 2.40
N VAL A 245 17.17 20.78 3.20
CA VAL A 245 17.75 22.12 2.94
C VAL A 245 18.54 22.15 1.62
N GLU A 246 19.18 21.03 1.28
CA GLU A 246 19.97 20.88 0.05
C GLU A 246 19.14 20.94 -1.21
N PHE A 247 17.94 20.36 -1.20
CA PHE A 247 17.02 20.41 -2.33
C PHE A 247 16.08 21.62 -2.24
N SER A 248 15.45 21.83 -1.10
CA SER A 248 14.48 22.91 -0.86
C SER A 248 13.38 23.01 -1.92
N PHE A 249 12.96 21.85 -2.49
CA PHE A 249 11.94 21.81 -3.54
C PHE A 249 10.51 21.83 -2.99
N ALA A 250 10.36 21.44 -1.73
CA ALA A 250 9.08 21.46 -1.07
C ALA A 250 9.21 21.70 0.45
N THR A 251 8.12 22.13 1.05
CA THR A 251 7.99 22.23 2.51
C THR A 251 6.74 21.53 2.97
N LEU A 252 6.78 21.01 4.21
CA LEU A 252 5.61 20.45 4.90
C LEU A 252 5.03 21.51 5.85
N PRO A 253 3.70 21.59 6.02
CA PRO A 253 3.07 22.32 7.11
C PRO A 253 3.54 21.82 8.49
N ASP A 254 3.42 22.64 9.53
CA ASP A 254 3.85 22.25 10.88
C ASP A 254 3.12 21.02 11.41
N GLY A 255 1.84 20.85 11.08
CA GLY A 255 1.05 19.68 11.47
C GLY A 255 1.47 18.36 10.80
N LEU A 256 2.30 18.41 9.74
CA LEU A 256 2.78 17.22 9.01
C LEU A 256 4.28 16.97 9.18
N ALA A 257 4.93 17.76 10.03
CA ALA A 257 6.35 17.66 10.33
C ALA A 257 6.57 17.54 11.84
N SER A 258 7.73 17.08 12.24
CA SER A 258 8.12 17.03 13.65
C SER A 258 9.36 17.88 13.92
N GLY A 259 9.39 18.50 15.10
CA GLY A 259 10.53 19.27 15.57
C GLY A 259 11.61 18.39 16.20
N SER A 260 12.66 19.04 16.70
CA SER A 260 13.69 18.42 17.54
C SER A 260 13.61 18.99 18.95
N SER A 261 13.68 18.12 19.95
CA SER A 261 13.75 18.55 21.37
C SER A 261 15.03 19.32 21.71
N MET A 262 16.08 19.14 20.91
CA MET A 262 17.38 19.75 21.12
C MET A 262 17.66 20.93 20.16
N MET A 263 17.18 20.84 18.93
CA MET A 263 17.52 21.78 17.85
C MET A 263 16.25 22.53 17.37
N PRO A 264 16.02 23.77 17.82
CA PRO A 264 14.77 24.49 17.56
C PRO A 264 14.56 24.89 16.10
N ASN A 265 15.61 24.82 15.27
CA ASN A 265 15.59 25.13 13.83
C ASN A 265 15.18 23.93 12.97
N LYS A 266 15.08 22.70 13.55
CA LYS A 266 14.79 21.50 12.78
C LYS A 266 13.31 21.27 12.59
N LYS A 267 12.96 20.92 11.33
CA LYS A 267 11.64 20.48 10.91
C LYS A 267 11.81 19.21 10.06
N ASN A 268 11.40 18.07 10.60
CA ASN A 268 11.72 16.75 10.04
C ASN A 268 10.49 16.13 9.34
N PRO A 269 10.64 15.46 8.20
CA PRO A 269 9.58 14.72 7.51
C PRO A 269 9.38 13.32 8.09
N CYS A 270 9.27 13.20 9.43
CA CYS A 270 9.28 11.91 10.14
C CYS A 270 8.20 10.94 9.66
N ALA A 271 7.02 11.43 9.26
CA ALA A 271 5.97 10.58 8.72
C ALA A 271 6.40 9.88 7.42
N ALA A 272 7.03 10.62 6.50
CA ALA A 272 7.56 10.03 5.26
C ALA A 272 8.70 9.02 5.53
N GLU A 273 9.56 9.30 6.51
CA GLU A 273 10.62 8.37 6.92
C GLU A 273 10.04 7.08 7.48
N LEU A 274 9.00 7.16 8.32
CA LEU A 274 8.33 5.99 8.88
C LEU A 274 7.61 5.15 7.82
N VAL A 275 6.89 5.77 6.89
CA VAL A 275 6.27 5.05 5.76
C VAL A 275 7.35 4.29 4.97
N ARG A 276 8.47 4.94 4.67
CA ARG A 276 9.61 4.32 3.99
C ARG A 276 10.14 3.10 4.75
N ALA A 277 10.29 3.21 6.08
CA ALA A 277 10.80 2.13 6.93
C ALA A 277 9.81 0.97 7.05
N LYS A 278 8.49 1.25 7.15
CA LYS A 278 7.44 0.24 7.29
C LYS A 278 7.31 -0.70 6.09
N SER A 279 7.87 -0.35 4.93
CA SER A 279 7.94 -1.26 3.78
C SER A 279 8.69 -2.56 4.09
N GLY A 280 9.73 -2.49 4.93
CA GLY A 280 10.47 -3.68 5.39
C GLY A 280 9.63 -4.59 6.31
N ARG A 281 8.74 -4.00 7.14
CA ARG A 281 7.82 -4.75 8.00
C ARG A 281 6.87 -5.59 7.16
N VAL A 282 6.16 -4.98 6.21
CA VAL A 282 5.20 -5.69 5.35
C VAL A 282 5.88 -6.74 4.44
N ALA A 283 7.13 -6.48 4.02
CA ALA A 283 7.91 -7.49 3.31
C ALA A 283 8.27 -8.69 4.23
N GLY A 284 8.52 -8.43 5.52
CA GLY A 284 8.72 -9.46 6.53
C GLY A 284 7.48 -10.33 6.74
N ASP A 285 6.29 -9.73 6.76
CA ASP A 285 5.01 -10.43 6.87
C ASP A 285 4.79 -11.39 5.69
N LEU A 286 5.14 -10.97 4.47
CA LEU A 286 5.10 -11.85 3.29
C LEU A 286 6.02 -13.05 3.46
N VAL A 287 7.25 -12.84 3.93
CA VAL A 287 8.20 -13.93 4.18
C VAL A 287 7.68 -14.86 5.28
N ASN A 288 7.10 -14.31 6.36
CA ASN A 288 6.48 -15.09 7.43
C ASN A 288 5.39 -16.02 6.86
N LEU A 289 4.43 -15.50 6.08
CA LEU A 289 3.38 -16.32 5.47
C LEU A 289 3.92 -17.42 4.55
N LEU A 290 4.93 -17.11 3.74
CA LEU A 290 5.58 -18.11 2.88
C LEU A 290 6.24 -19.23 3.73
N MET A 291 6.81 -18.88 4.89
CA MET A 291 7.40 -19.86 5.79
C MET A 291 6.36 -20.71 6.52
N VAL A 292 5.23 -20.14 6.94
CA VAL A 292 4.08 -20.87 7.50
C VAL A 292 3.57 -21.91 6.50
N LEU A 293 3.40 -21.51 5.23
CA LEU A 293 2.88 -22.39 4.17
C LEU A 293 3.89 -23.47 3.71
N LYS A 294 5.18 -23.25 3.92
CA LYS A 294 6.23 -24.15 3.46
C LYS A 294 6.16 -25.51 4.16
N GLY A 295 5.93 -26.55 3.38
CA GLY A 295 5.98 -27.93 3.87
C GLY A 295 4.70 -28.46 4.52
N LEU A 296 3.61 -27.67 4.51
CA LEU A 296 2.31 -28.13 4.98
C LEU A 296 1.71 -29.17 4.02
N PRO A 297 1.07 -30.25 4.54
CA PRO A 297 0.27 -31.14 3.71
C PRO A 297 -0.99 -30.44 3.19
N LEU A 298 -1.68 -31.07 2.21
CA LEU A 298 -2.92 -30.54 1.61
C LEU A 298 -4.14 -30.60 2.55
N ALA A 299 -3.96 -30.33 3.84
CA ALA A 299 -5.02 -30.29 4.83
C ALA A 299 -4.74 -29.17 5.84
N TYR A 300 -5.77 -28.77 6.59
CA TYR A 300 -5.59 -27.81 7.66
C TYR A 300 -4.68 -28.39 8.76
N ASN A 301 -3.64 -27.64 9.08
CA ASN A 301 -2.80 -27.85 10.25
C ASN A 301 -2.83 -26.59 11.11
N ARG A 302 -2.57 -26.75 12.39
CA ARG A 302 -2.61 -25.61 13.34
C ARG A 302 -1.56 -24.54 13.07
N ASP A 303 -0.54 -24.85 12.31
CA ASP A 303 0.42 -23.87 11.73
C ASP A 303 -0.28 -22.69 11.06
N LEU A 304 -1.44 -22.93 10.43
CA LEU A 304 -2.25 -21.89 9.78
C LEU A 304 -2.94 -20.93 10.78
N GLN A 305 -2.78 -21.12 12.08
CA GLN A 305 -3.17 -20.14 13.09
C GLN A 305 -2.26 -18.90 13.04
N GLU A 306 -0.99 -19.08 12.65
CA GLU A 306 0.03 -18.04 12.56
C GLU A 306 -0.12 -17.14 11.30
N ASP A 307 -1.02 -17.45 10.37
CA ASP A 307 -1.24 -16.66 9.14
C ASP A 307 -1.90 -15.30 9.42
N LYS A 308 -2.69 -15.22 10.49
CA LYS A 308 -3.54 -14.07 10.79
C LYS A 308 -2.74 -12.85 11.24
N GLU A 309 -1.74 -13.03 12.08
CA GLU A 309 -0.92 -11.92 12.59
C GLU A 309 -0.22 -11.20 11.44
N ALA A 310 0.46 -11.95 10.57
CA ALA A 310 1.16 -11.39 9.44
C ALA A 310 0.22 -10.74 8.41
N LEU A 311 -0.96 -11.34 8.16
CA LEU A 311 -1.95 -10.76 7.25
C LEU A 311 -2.51 -9.46 7.80
N PHE A 312 -2.94 -9.45 9.05
CA PHE A 312 -3.54 -8.29 9.69
C PHE A 312 -2.53 -7.14 9.77
N ASP A 313 -1.30 -7.43 10.17
CA ASP A 313 -0.24 -6.44 10.25
C ASP A 313 0.09 -5.83 8.89
N ALA A 314 0.22 -6.64 7.85
CA ALA A 314 0.48 -6.17 6.50
C ALA A 314 -0.64 -5.26 5.96
N VAL A 315 -1.91 -5.62 6.21
CA VAL A 315 -3.08 -4.85 5.77
C VAL A 315 -3.15 -3.52 6.52
N ASP A 316 -3.13 -3.55 7.85
CA ASP A 316 -3.23 -2.36 8.70
C ASP A 316 -2.08 -1.38 8.41
N THR A 317 -0.86 -1.90 8.34
CA THR A 317 0.33 -1.08 8.04
C THR A 317 0.25 -0.45 6.64
N THR A 318 -0.21 -1.19 5.63
CA THR A 318 -0.34 -0.67 4.27
C THR A 318 -1.44 0.39 4.19
N HIS A 319 -2.59 0.14 4.81
CA HIS A 319 -3.71 1.07 4.84
C HIS A 319 -3.32 2.40 5.51
N ASP A 320 -2.71 2.35 6.69
CA ASP A 320 -2.22 3.54 7.40
C ASP A 320 -1.20 4.31 6.56
N CYS A 321 -0.26 3.61 5.93
CA CYS A 321 0.77 4.23 5.10
C CYS A 321 0.18 4.91 3.84
N LEU A 322 -0.86 4.35 3.23
CA LEU A 322 -1.59 4.98 2.12
C LEU A 322 -2.25 6.28 2.56
N GLN A 323 -2.97 6.27 3.68
CA GLN A 323 -3.64 7.46 4.22
C GLN A 323 -2.65 8.56 4.61
N VAL A 324 -1.58 8.19 5.32
CA VAL A 324 -0.53 9.14 5.72
C VAL A 324 0.15 9.73 4.48
N THR A 325 0.44 8.91 3.46
CA THR A 325 1.08 9.41 2.24
C THR A 325 0.15 10.34 1.46
N ALA A 326 -1.15 10.05 1.38
CA ALA A 326 -2.14 10.95 0.77
C ALA A 326 -2.14 12.32 1.47
N THR A 327 -2.21 12.33 2.81
CA THR A 327 -2.17 13.56 3.63
C THR A 327 -0.87 14.34 3.42
N LEU A 328 0.28 13.65 3.34
CA LEU A 328 1.56 14.30 3.06
C LEU A 328 1.56 14.96 1.67
N VAL A 329 1.10 14.26 0.64
CA VAL A 329 1.03 14.77 -0.75
C VAL A 329 0.13 15.99 -0.84
N GLU A 330 -1.04 15.97 -0.23
CA GLU A 330 -1.97 17.11 -0.17
C GLU A 330 -1.35 18.32 0.53
N GLY A 331 -0.58 18.07 1.59
CA GLY A 331 0.03 19.12 2.39
C GLY A 331 1.32 19.70 1.83
N LEU A 332 1.98 19.07 0.86
CA LEU A 332 3.23 19.56 0.27
C LEU A 332 3.05 20.96 -0.36
N ARG A 333 3.98 21.85 -0.06
CA ARG A 333 4.09 23.18 -0.69
C ARG A 333 5.35 23.22 -1.50
N PHE A 334 5.21 23.25 -2.82
CA PHE A 334 6.33 23.25 -3.76
C PHE A 334 6.93 24.65 -3.92
N ASP A 335 8.25 24.75 -3.94
CA ASP A 335 9.00 25.95 -4.28
C ASP A 335 9.32 25.90 -5.78
N VAL A 336 8.43 26.50 -6.56
CA VAL A 336 8.50 26.52 -8.03
C VAL A 336 9.75 27.24 -8.53
N ASP A 337 10.14 28.32 -7.85
CA ASP A 337 11.31 29.12 -8.23
C ASP A 337 12.60 28.34 -7.97
N GLN A 338 12.70 27.68 -6.82
CA GLN A 338 13.84 26.82 -6.48
C GLN A 338 13.95 25.62 -7.43
N MET A 339 12.84 24.97 -7.76
CA MET A 339 12.81 23.88 -8.73
C MET A 339 13.28 24.34 -10.10
N ARG A 340 12.78 25.52 -10.58
CA ARG A 340 13.16 26.11 -11.86
C ARG A 340 14.63 26.50 -11.88
N ALA A 341 15.12 27.17 -10.84
CA ALA A 341 16.54 27.51 -10.69
C ALA A 341 17.44 26.27 -10.72
N ALA A 342 17.01 25.21 -10.06
CA ALA A 342 17.74 23.93 -10.08
C ALA A 342 17.73 23.27 -11.47
N ALA A 343 16.65 23.47 -12.27
CA ALA A 343 16.51 22.88 -13.59
C ALA A 343 17.45 23.51 -14.65
N VAL A 344 17.86 24.77 -14.49
CA VAL A 344 18.83 25.41 -15.41
C VAL A 344 20.28 25.15 -15.02
N THR A 345 20.56 24.74 -13.79
CA THR A 345 21.92 24.49 -13.34
C THR A 345 22.41 23.08 -13.72
N GLY A 346 23.71 22.90 -13.89
CA GLY A 346 24.32 21.59 -14.18
C GLY A 346 24.23 21.17 -15.65
N TYR A 347 24.07 22.16 -16.55
CA TYR A 347 24.06 21.94 -18.00
C TYR A 347 22.97 21.00 -18.49
N THR A 348 21.79 21.03 -17.89
CA THR A 348 20.66 20.14 -18.20
C THR A 348 20.17 20.24 -19.64
N LEU A 349 20.43 21.38 -20.32
CA LEU A 349 20.09 21.63 -21.72
C LEU A 349 21.13 21.07 -22.71
N ALA A 350 22.23 20.47 -22.25
CA ALA A 350 23.28 19.93 -23.12
C ALA A 350 22.73 18.88 -24.10
N THR A 351 21.80 18.02 -23.64
CA THR A 351 21.18 17.00 -24.51
C THR A 351 20.37 17.63 -25.65
N GLU A 352 19.70 18.75 -25.40
CA GLU A 352 18.92 19.46 -26.44
C GLU A 352 19.81 19.95 -27.56
N LEU A 353 21.02 20.43 -27.24
CA LEU A 353 22.00 20.86 -28.25
C LEU A 353 22.55 19.64 -29.04
N ALA A 354 22.77 18.51 -28.40
CA ALA A 354 23.19 17.29 -29.10
C ALA A 354 22.09 16.79 -30.06
N ASP A 355 20.84 16.82 -29.61
CA ASP A 355 19.68 16.47 -30.44
C ASP A 355 19.50 17.47 -31.58
N TYR A 356 19.71 18.77 -31.34
CA TYR A 356 19.68 19.83 -32.36
C TYR A 356 20.71 19.54 -33.48
N LEU A 357 21.96 19.31 -33.12
CA LEU A 357 23.01 18.97 -34.12
C LEU A 357 22.69 17.70 -34.89
N SER A 358 22.12 16.71 -34.20
CA SER A 358 21.70 15.46 -34.86
C SER A 358 20.56 15.68 -35.87
N ARG A 359 19.59 16.52 -35.55
CA ARG A 359 18.52 16.93 -36.51
C ARG A 359 19.08 17.69 -37.72
N LYS A 360 20.21 18.40 -37.56
CA LYS A 360 20.96 19.05 -38.65
C LYS A 360 21.86 18.11 -39.44
N GLY A 361 21.81 16.78 -39.17
CA GLY A 361 22.51 15.74 -39.91
C GLY A 361 23.84 15.27 -39.34
N MET A 362 24.22 15.76 -38.14
CA MET A 362 25.43 15.25 -37.47
C MET A 362 25.15 13.86 -36.80
N PRO A 363 26.02 12.85 -36.97
CA PRO A 363 25.89 11.62 -36.20
C PRO A 363 25.85 11.91 -34.70
N PHE A 364 24.96 11.28 -33.95
CA PHE A 364 24.73 11.59 -32.52
C PHE A 364 26.01 11.49 -31.66
N ARG A 365 26.90 10.52 -31.94
CA ARG A 365 28.19 10.40 -31.22
C ARG A 365 29.10 11.59 -31.42
N ASP A 366 29.09 12.17 -32.63
CA ASP A 366 29.87 13.37 -32.95
C ASP A 366 29.23 14.61 -32.31
N ALA A 367 27.90 14.71 -32.38
CA ALA A 367 27.15 15.75 -31.69
C ALA A 367 27.45 15.71 -30.17
N HIS A 368 27.38 14.54 -29.55
CA HIS A 368 27.68 14.36 -28.12
C HIS A 368 29.13 14.80 -27.80
N ARG A 369 30.10 14.48 -28.64
CA ARG A 369 31.50 14.91 -28.44
C ARG A 369 31.64 16.43 -28.53
N VAL A 370 31.02 17.05 -29.53
CA VAL A 370 31.00 18.52 -29.70
C VAL A 370 30.39 19.19 -28.47
N ILE A 371 29.24 18.71 -28.02
CA ILE A 371 28.57 19.30 -26.84
C ILE A 371 29.35 19.01 -25.56
N GLY A 372 30.02 17.88 -25.44
CA GLY A 372 30.94 17.60 -24.33
C GLY A 372 32.08 18.62 -24.23
N GLN A 373 32.65 19.04 -25.38
CA GLN A 373 33.66 20.11 -25.43
C GLN A 373 33.08 21.48 -25.05
N LEU A 374 31.86 21.78 -25.50
CA LEU A 374 31.16 23.02 -25.13
C LEU A 374 30.89 23.05 -23.61
N VAL A 375 30.39 21.96 -23.03
CA VAL A 375 30.15 21.86 -21.58
C VAL A 375 31.46 22.01 -20.79
N ALA A 376 32.54 21.38 -21.25
CA ALA A 376 33.86 21.52 -20.61
C ALA A 376 34.35 22.98 -20.63
N SER A 377 34.19 23.67 -21.77
CA SER A 377 34.48 25.11 -21.91
C SER A 377 33.63 25.97 -21.00
N ALA A 378 32.33 25.71 -20.96
CA ALA A 378 31.37 26.39 -20.10
C ALA A 378 31.71 26.24 -18.63
N ALA A 379 32.06 25.00 -18.20
CA ALA A 379 32.47 24.70 -16.83
C ALA A 379 33.77 25.42 -16.44
N ALA A 380 34.78 25.43 -17.33
CA ALA A 380 36.04 26.11 -17.09
C ALA A 380 35.89 27.61 -16.94
N SER A 381 34.92 28.23 -17.61
CA SER A 381 34.60 29.67 -17.59
C SER A 381 33.46 30.05 -16.64
N ASN A 382 32.92 29.09 -15.90
CA ASN A 382 31.76 29.25 -15.02
C ASN A 382 30.57 29.95 -15.72
N ARG A 383 30.30 29.55 -16.96
CA ARG A 383 29.21 30.11 -17.79
C ARG A 383 28.11 29.07 -17.96
N SER A 384 26.85 29.54 -18.08
CA SER A 384 25.73 28.71 -18.50
C SER A 384 25.73 28.53 -20.03
N LEU A 385 25.08 27.44 -20.54
CA LEU A 385 25.01 27.23 -22.00
C LEU A 385 24.16 28.30 -22.69
N GLU A 386 23.16 28.84 -22.03
CA GLU A 386 22.26 29.88 -22.52
C GLU A 386 22.99 31.22 -22.73
N SER A 387 24.14 31.42 -22.10
CA SER A 387 24.93 32.63 -22.22
C SER A 387 25.81 32.70 -23.47
N TYR A 388 25.89 31.62 -24.25
CA TYR A 388 26.66 31.59 -25.48
C TYR A 388 25.89 32.20 -26.64
N SER A 389 26.49 33.14 -27.35
CA SER A 389 25.98 33.64 -28.61
C SER A 389 26.06 32.61 -29.74
N VAL A 390 25.26 32.75 -30.76
CA VAL A 390 25.31 31.90 -31.96
C VAL A 390 26.70 31.86 -32.56
N GLY A 391 27.41 32.99 -32.58
CA GLY A 391 28.78 33.05 -33.08
C GLY A 391 29.78 32.21 -32.25
N GLU A 392 29.67 32.23 -30.93
CA GLU A 392 30.48 31.39 -30.03
C GLU A 392 30.15 29.92 -30.20
N LEU A 393 28.88 29.56 -30.33
CA LEU A 393 28.44 28.17 -30.59
C LEU A 393 28.94 27.65 -31.94
N SER A 394 28.94 28.54 -32.96
CA SER A 394 29.43 28.20 -34.30
C SER A 394 30.91 27.85 -34.33
N ALA A 395 31.71 28.30 -33.35
CA ALA A 395 33.10 27.89 -33.21
C ALA A 395 33.26 26.41 -32.83
N PHE A 396 32.25 25.81 -32.19
CA PHE A 396 32.21 24.36 -31.85
C PHE A 396 31.61 23.52 -33.01
N SER A 397 30.65 24.09 -33.75
CA SER A 397 30.08 23.46 -34.96
C SER A 397 29.41 24.49 -35.85
N PRO A 398 29.72 24.52 -37.17
CA PRO A 398 29.06 25.40 -38.11
C PRO A 398 27.58 25.10 -38.32
N LEU A 399 27.06 24.01 -37.81
CA LEU A 399 25.65 23.61 -37.87
C LEU A 399 24.75 24.40 -36.90
N PHE A 400 25.34 25.16 -35.96
CA PHE A 400 24.57 26.02 -35.10
C PHE A 400 24.07 27.24 -35.87
N GLY A 401 22.77 27.32 -36.11
CA GLY A 401 22.09 28.46 -36.74
C GLY A 401 21.41 29.35 -35.71
N ALA A 402 20.78 30.44 -36.17
CA ALA A 402 20.05 31.37 -35.31
C ALA A 402 18.89 30.73 -34.55
N ASP A 403 18.34 29.64 -35.06
CA ASP A 403 17.27 28.84 -34.50
C ASP A 403 17.67 28.06 -33.23
N VAL A 404 18.95 27.95 -32.91
CA VAL A 404 19.44 27.25 -31.71
C VAL A 404 18.93 27.91 -30.42
N ALA A 405 18.67 29.22 -30.44
CA ALA A 405 18.20 29.96 -29.27
C ALA A 405 16.86 29.39 -28.70
N GLU A 406 15.99 28.86 -29.57
CA GLU A 406 14.73 28.24 -29.16
C GLU A 406 14.96 26.91 -28.39
N HIS A 407 16.05 26.21 -28.65
CA HIS A 407 16.43 24.95 -28.01
C HIS A 407 17.22 25.18 -26.72
N LEU A 408 17.72 26.37 -26.47
CA LEU A 408 18.45 26.77 -25.26
C LEU A 408 17.54 27.37 -24.17
N THR A 409 16.31 26.90 -24.10
CA THR A 409 15.35 27.33 -23.07
C THR A 409 14.72 26.09 -22.43
N LEU A 410 14.27 26.20 -21.17
CA LEU A 410 13.54 25.12 -20.51
C LEU A 410 12.26 24.78 -21.28
N GLU A 411 11.57 25.77 -21.78
CA GLU A 411 10.33 25.64 -22.55
C GLU A 411 10.58 24.89 -23.86
N GLY A 412 11.66 25.21 -24.57
CA GLY A 412 12.09 24.51 -25.78
C GLY A 412 12.44 23.06 -25.52
N ALA A 413 13.18 22.80 -24.44
CA ALA A 413 13.56 21.47 -24.00
C ALA A 413 12.32 20.61 -23.66
N LEU A 414 11.37 21.15 -22.91
CA LEU A 414 10.12 20.47 -22.60
C LEU A 414 9.27 20.21 -23.84
N LYS A 415 9.12 21.22 -24.71
CA LYS A 415 8.34 21.11 -25.95
C LYS A 415 8.91 20.05 -26.90
N SER A 416 10.23 19.87 -26.92
CA SER A 416 10.89 18.87 -27.76
C SER A 416 10.53 17.42 -27.40
N ARG A 417 10.02 17.18 -26.19
CA ARG A 417 9.63 15.85 -25.65
C ARG A 417 8.16 15.51 -25.94
N ASP A 418 7.61 15.92 -27.08
CA ASP A 418 6.23 15.67 -27.50
C ASP A 418 6.07 14.27 -28.14
N VAL A 419 6.33 13.25 -27.33
CA VAL A 419 6.12 11.82 -27.66
C VAL A 419 5.23 11.18 -26.60
N LEU A 420 4.62 10.04 -26.91
CA LEU A 420 3.83 9.30 -25.92
C LEU A 420 4.68 9.00 -24.67
N GLY A 421 4.20 9.38 -23.51
CA GLY A 421 4.94 9.26 -22.23
C GLY A 421 6.04 10.32 -22.05
N GLY A 422 6.13 11.31 -22.93
CA GLY A 422 7.06 12.44 -22.80
C GLY A 422 6.55 13.51 -21.83
N THR A 423 7.48 14.38 -21.40
CA THR A 423 7.20 15.46 -20.43
C THR A 423 6.73 16.77 -21.08
N ALA A 424 6.43 16.80 -22.40
CA ALA A 424 5.87 18.00 -23.02
C ALA A 424 4.52 18.36 -22.37
N PRO A 425 4.24 19.68 -22.19
CA PRO A 425 2.99 20.12 -21.54
C PRO A 425 1.72 19.55 -22.19
N SER A 426 1.71 19.37 -23.53
CA SER A 426 0.63 18.72 -24.28
C SER A 426 0.40 17.28 -23.78
N ARG A 427 1.47 16.49 -23.66
CA ARG A 427 1.41 15.09 -23.25
C ARG A 427 1.02 14.90 -21.79
N VAL A 428 1.48 15.81 -20.93
CA VAL A 428 1.10 15.79 -19.52
C VAL A 428 -0.38 16.13 -19.34
N ARG A 429 -0.91 17.08 -20.11
CA ARG A 429 -2.36 17.37 -20.12
C ARG A 429 -3.20 16.19 -20.61
N GLU A 430 -2.74 15.50 -21.66
CA GLU A 430 -3.38 14.27 -22.15
C GLU A 430 -3.39 13.17 -21.05
N ALA A 431 -2.25 12.96 -20.41
CA ALA A 431 -2.13 11.96 -19.32
C ALA A 431 -3.05 12.30 -18.14
N LEU A 432 -3.13 13.58 -17.73
CA LEU A 432 -4.05 14.01 -16.69
C LEU A 432 -5.51 13.74 -17.09
N ALA A 433 -5.90 14.10 -18.30
CA ALA A 433 -7.26 13.86 -18.78
C ALA A 433 -7.62 12.36 -18.83
N HIS A 434 -6.64 11.52 -19.15
CA HIS A 434 -6.85 10.05 -19.19
C HIS A 434 -7.03 9.43 -17.80
N VAL A 435 -6.36 9.95 -16.78
CA VAL A 435 -6.48 9.43 -15.39
C VAL A 435 -7.79 9.89 -14.74
N GLU A 436 -8.41 10.95 -15.26
CA GLU A 436 -9.68 11.51 -14.75
C GLU A 436 -10.92 10.80 -15.31
N THR A 437 -10.79 10.00 -16.38
CA THR A 437 -11.85 9.19 -16.98
C THR A 437 -11.86 7.76 -16.45
#